data_c93469b0c8e710424cdf6d1788836649
#
_entry.id   c93469b0c8e710424cdf6d1788836649
#
_cell.length_a   1.000
_cell.length_b   1.000
_cell.length_c   1.000
_cell.angle_alpha   90.00
_cell.angle_beta   90.00
_cell.angle_gamma   90.00
#
_symmetry.space_group_name_H-M   'P 1'
#
loop_
_entity.id
_entity.type
_entity.pdbx_description
1 polymer ?
#
loop_
_entity_poly.entity_id
_entity_poly.type
_entity_poly.pdbx_seq_one_letter_code
_entity_poly.pdbx_strand_id
1 'polypeptide(L)'
;MQNKESLLVDSFHETFLLTIEDLKSILQTTSRMTVFRKLKHLSYKTSYSHCGKYYTLDSIANYDNNGIWAYNQIYFSKFGTLKNTVLHHIEKSIIGFTCYELEEFLRIPVHNTVLDLWKNSMIVREQIAKEYIYLSVERGDTQFDLRKQHIISENSMVSKEATDEYLALFMSLLNEKQQRLFAGYESMKLGYGGDNKISEKTGLNVKTVSRGREELLSKNIDIDRIRKKGAGRPSLKKTKLF
;
A
#
# COMPACT_ATOMS: atom_id res chain seq x y z
N MET A 1 47.99 -29.74 -3.68
CA MET A 1 46.79 -29.58 -4.54
C MET A 1 45.75 -28.76 -3.78
N GLN A 2 45.51 -27.52 -4.17
CA GLN A 2 44.44 -26.72 -3.58
C GLN A 2 43.10 -27.43 -3.81
N ASN A 3 42.30 -27.54 -2.76
CA ASN A 3 41.01 -28.20 -2.87
C ASN A 3 40.10 -27.33 -3.78
N LYS A 4 39.61 -27.91 -4.90
CA LYS A 4 38.76 -27.20 -5.85
C LYS A 4 37.50 -26.57 -5.20
N GLU A 5 37.10 -27.04 -4.05
CA GLU A 5 35.99 -26.47 -3.27
C GLU A 5 36.42 -25.21 -2.54
N SER A 6 37.64 -25.13 -2.00
CA SER A 6 38.13 -23.88 -1.39
C SER A 6 38.24 -22.76 -2.42
N LEU A 7 38.75 -23.07 -3.64
CA LEU A 7 38.79 -22.08 -4.72
C LEU A 7 37.42 -21.50 -5.09
N LEU A 8 36.37 -22.33 -5.09
CA LEU A 8 35.00 -21.86 -5.31
C LEU A 8 34.54 -20.92 -4.19
N VAL A 9 34.78 -21.31 -2.94
CA VAL A 9 34.38 -20.51 -1.77
C VAL A 9 35.09 -19.16 -1.77
N ASP A 10 36.39 -19.14 -2.02
CA ASP A 10 37.22 -17.93 -2.10
C ASP A 10 36.69 -17.00 -3.23
N SER A 11 36.44 -17.56 -4.42
CA SER A 11 35.86 -16.77 -5.53
C SER A 11 34.48 -16.21 -5.25
N PHE A 12 33.62 -16.93 -4.54
CA PHE A 12 32.31 -16.40 -4.11
C PHE A 12 32.48 -15.29 -3.07
N HIS A 13 33.44 -15.38 -2.17
CA HIS A 13 33.72 -14.31 -1.20
C HIS A 13 34.27 -13.04 -1.86
N GLU A 14 35.00 -13.15 -2.94
CA GLU A 14 35.53 -12.01 -3.69
C GLU A 14 34.45 -11.30 -4.54
N THR A 15 33.62 -12.06 -5.23
CA THR A 15 32.70 -11.52 -6.24
C THR A 15 31.24 -11.51 -5.82
N PHE A 16 30.87 -12.21 -4.74
CA PHE A 16 29.52 -12.48 -4.23
C PHE A 16 28.64 -13.29 -5.17
N LEU A 17 28.78 -13.12 -6.48
CA LEU A 17 27.99 -13.77 -7.52
C LEU A 17 28.87 -14.36 -8.59
N LEU A 18 28.53 -15.56 -9.05
CA LEU A 18 29.18 -16.22 -10.17
C LEU A 18 28.15 -16.75 -11.17
N THR A 19 28.48 -16.73 -12.44
CA THR A 19 27.73 -17.39 -13.50
C THR A 19 28.18 -18.82 -13.69
N ILE A 20 27.44 -19.61 -14.49
CA ILE A 20 27.85 -20.98 -14.80
C ILE A 20 29.17 -21.02 -15.57
N GLU A 21 29.46 -20.00 -16.38
CA GLU A 21 30.73 -19.94 -17.14
C GLU A 21 31.92 -19.61 -16.23
N ASP A 22 31.71 -18.70 -15.25
CA ASP A 22 32.76 -18.41 -14.24
C ASP A 22 33.06 -19.68 -13.43
N LEU A 23 32.04 -20.40 -12.98
CA LEU A 23 32.16 -21.63 -12.23
C LEU A 23 32.90 -22.73 -13.03
N LYS A 24 32.62 -22.86 -14.33
CA LYS A 24 33.35 -23.77 -15.21
C LYS A 24 34.81 -23.39 -15.34
N SER A 25 35.11 -22.10 -15.49
CA SER A 25 36.48 -21.58 -15.58
C SER A 25 37.28 -21.88 -14.32
N ILE A 26 36.73 -21.56 -13.14
CA ILE A 26 37.36 -21.82 -11.83
C ILE A 26 37.64 -23.31 -11.63
N LEU A 27 36.72 -24.17 -11.98
CA LEU A 27 36.85 -25.64 -11.84
C LEU A 27 37.64 -26.28 -12.97
N GLN A 28 37.99 -25.52 -13.99
CA GLN A 28 38.65 -26.01 -15.21
C GLN A 28 37.90 -27.21 -15.82
N THR A 29 36.59 -27.00 -16.06
CA THR A 29 35.73 -28.05 -16.62
C THR A 29 34.72 -27.46 -17.61
N THR A 30 34.35 -28.20 -18.62
CA THR A 30 33.28 -27.84 -19.56
C THR A 30 31.93 -28.40 -19.12
N SER A 31 31.91 -29.33 -18.15
CA SER A 31 30.73 -30.06 -17.72
C SER A 31 29.94 -29.31 -16.66
N ARG A 32 28.69 -28.93 -16.99
CA ARG A 32 27.73 -28.37 -16.02
C ARG A 32 27.45 -29.32 -14.85
N MET A 33 27.36 -30.60 -15.10
CA MET A 33 27.11 -31.62 -14.08
C MET A 33 28.21 -31.67 -13.03
N THR A 34 29.47 -31.48 -13.44
CA THR A 34 30.59 -31.40 -12.52
C THR A 34 30.53 -30.18 -11.63
N VAL A 35 30.12 -29.02 -12.20
CA VAL A 35 29.90 -27.79 -11.43
C VAL A 35 28.80 -28.01 -10.37
N PHE A 36 27.63 -28.47 -10.77
CA PHE A 36 26.51 -28.65 -9.82
C PHE A 36 26.80 -29.71 -8.75
N ARG A 37 27.56 -30.75 -9.07
CA ARG A 37 27.99 -31.72 -8.07
C ARG A 37 28.85 -31.10 -6.98
N LYS A 38 29.73 -30.16 -7.34
CA LYS A 38 30.56 -29.43 -6.39
C LYS A 38 29.75 -28.38 -5.62
N LEU A 39 28.88 -27.61 -6.29
CA LEU A 39 28.00 -26.62 -5.64
C LEU A 39 27.06 -27.25 -4.63
N LYS A 40 26.57 -28.47 -4.89
CA LYS A 40 25.63 -29.15 -3.99
C LYS A 40 26.15 -29.28 -2.55
N HIS A 41 27.47 -29.43 -2.38
CA HIS A 41 28.11 -29.52 -1.06
C HIS A 41 28.27 -28.15 -0.37
N LEU A 42 28.09 -27.03 -1.10
CA LEU A 42 28.36 -25.68 -0.62
C LEU A 42 27.09 -24.89 -0.27
N SER A 43 25.92 -25.51 -0.20
CA SER A 43 24.66 -24.83 0.09
C SER A 43 24.46 -23.58 -0.75
N TYR A 44 24.52 -23.73 -2.08
CA TYR A 44 24.37 -22.62 -3.00
C TYR A 44 22.92 -22.19 -3.22
N LYS A 45 22.73 -20.96 -3.64
CA LYS A 45 21.46 -20.40 -4.11
C LYS A 45 21.57 -19.97 -5.56
N THR A 46 20.44 -20.05 -6.26
CA THR A 46 20.30 -19.56 -7.64
C THR A 46 19.41 -18.34 -7.63
N SER A 47 19.75 -17.31 -8.40
CA SER A 47 18.91 -16.14 -8.53
C SER A 47 17.52 -16.53 -9.07
N TYR A 48 16.46 -15.98 -8.50
CA TYR A 48 15.13 -16.16 -9.08
C TYR A 48 14.85 -15.15 -10.21
N SER A 49 15.64 -14.09 -10.29
CA SER A 49 15.70 -13.16 -11.43
C SER A 49 16.65 -13.65 -12.51
N HIS A 50 16.67 -12.98 -13.67
CA HIS A 50 17.60 -13.24 -14.78
C HIS A 50 17.64 -14.71 -15.22
N CYS A 51 16.50 -15.39 -15.20
CA CYS A 51 16.35 -16.79 -15.60
C CYS A 51 17.31 -17.75 -14.87
N GLY A 52 17.66 -17.47 -13.61
CA GLY A 52 18.55 -18.33 -12.83
C GLY A 52 20.01 -18.32 -13.24
N LYS A 53 20.47 -17.24 -13.87
CA LYS A 53 21.82 -17.14 -14.43
C LYS A 53 22.93 -17.06 -13.37
N TYR A 54 22.62 -16.50 -12.19
CA TYR A 54 23.59 -16.20 -11.16
C TYR A 54 23.47 -17.13 -9.97
N TYR A 55 24.61 -17.44 -9.38
CA TYR A 55 24.77 -18.32 -8.23
C TYR A 55 25.48 -17.57 -7.11
N THR A 56 25.13 -17.89 -5.87
CA THR A 56 25.79 -17.41 -4.64
C THR A 56 25.78 -18.51 -3.59
N LEU A 57 26.54 -18.34 -2.51
CA LEU A 57 26.46 -19.21 -1.34
C LEU A 57 25.44 -18.67 -0.34
N ASP A 58 24.73 -19.55 0.34
CA ASP A 58 23.75 -19.18 1.39
C ASP A 58 24.40 -18.39 2.53
N SER A 59 25.69 -18.65 2.81
CA SER A 59 26.49 -17.94 3.82
C SER A 59 26.84 -16.49 3.44
N ILE A 60 26.74 -16.14 2.15
CA ILE A 60 27.05 -14.80 1.63
C ILE A 60 25.77 -13.96 1.51
N ALA A 61 24.65 -14.62 1.23
CA ALA A 61 23.37 -13.95 1.00
C ALA A 61 22.87 -13.28 2.29
N ASN A 62 22.72 -11.96 2.27
CA ASN A 62 22.17 -11.19 3.40
C ASN A 62 20.67 -10.94 3.16
N TYR A 63 19.85 -11.89 3.60
CA TYR A 63 18.41 -11.84 3.41
C TYR A 63 17.75 -10.80 4.32
N ASP A 64 16.78 -10.07 3.78
CA ASP A 64 15.90 -9.19 4.53
C ASP A 64 14.85 -9.99 5.35
N ASN A 65 13.96 -9.28 6.03
CA ASN A 65 12.89 -9.89 6.82
C ASN A 65 11.91 -10.73 5.99
N ASN A 66 11.86 -10.51 4.69
CA ASN A 66 11.04 -11.26 3.74
C ASN A 66 11.77 -12.47 3.15
N GLY A 67 13.02 -12.69 3.55
CA GLY A 67 13.86 -13.76 3.01
C GLY A 67 14.34 -13.51 1.59
N ILE A 68 14.43 -12.23 1.17
CA ILE A 68 14.92 -11.80 -0.14
C ILE A 68 16.24 -11.07 0.03
N TRP A 69 17.18 -11.37 -0.84
CA TRP A 69 18.44 -10.66 -0.97
C TRP A 69 18.60 -10.08 -2.36
N ALA A 70 18.89 -8.79 -2.43
CA ALA A 70 19.14 -8.07 -3.68
C ALA A 70 20.60 -7.63 -3.76
N TYR A 71 21.28 -7.97 -4.84
CA TYR A 71 22.63 -7.51 -5.13
C TYR A 71 22.72 -7.11 -6.61
N ASN A 72 23.04 -5.85 -6.90
CA ASN A 72 23.13 -5.31 -8.26
C ASN A 72 21.90 -5.65 -9.15
N GLN A 73 20.68 -5.48 -8.62
CA GLN A 73 19.41 -5.82 -9.28
C GLN A 73 19.22 -7.32 -9.58
N ILE A 74 20.05 -8.17 -9.01
CA ILE A 74 19.91 -9.62 -9.07
C ILE A 74 19.30 -10.07 -7.74
N TYR A 75 18.22 -10.86 -7.80
CA TYR A 75 17.43 -11.21 -6.62
C TYR A 75 17.56 -12.70 -6.31
N PHE A 76 17.77 -12.98 -5.02
CA PHE A 76 17.85 -14.32 -4.45
C PHE A 76 16.80 -14.46 -3.36
N SER A 77 16.36 -15.70 -3.15
CA SER A 77 15.40 -16.01 -2.10
C SER A 77 15.93 -17.12 -1.20
N LYS A 78 15.70 -16.95 0.10
CA LYS A 78 15.93 -17.99 1.10
C LYS A 78 15.13 -19.25 0.79
N PHE A 79 13.97 -19.10 0.16
CA PHE A 79 13.06 -20.18 -0.23
C PHE A 79 13.46 -20.87 -1.54
N GLY A 80 14.48 -20.38 -2.23
CA GLY A 80 15.07 -20.95 -3.44
C GLY A 80 14.46 -20.40 -4.73
N THR A 81 13.63 -21.18 -5.43
CA THR A 81 13.08 -20.79 -6.74
C THR A 81 12.00 -19.70 -6.60
N LEU A 82 11.72 -18.97 -7.69
CA LEU A 82 10.61 -18.02 -7.75
C LEU A 82 9.28 -18.68 -7.36
N LYS A 83 9.03 -19.89 -7.85
CA LYS A 83 7.82 -20.65 -7.54
C LYS A 83 7.63 -20.87 -6.04
N ASN A 84 8.67 -21.35 -5.37
CA ASN A 84 8.64 -21.58 -3.92
C ASN A 84 8.53 -20.26 -3.13
N THR A 85 9.17 -19.21 -3.63
CA THR A 85 9.10 -17.89 -3.00
C THR A 85 7.70 -17.31 -3.07
N VAL A 86 7.07 -17.33 -4.24
CA VAL A 86 5.68 -16.89 -4.43
C VAL A 86 4.73 -17.69 -3.55
N LEU A 87 4.85 -19.02 -3.58
CA LEU A 87 4.02 -19.91 -2.75
C LEU A 87 4.15 -19.56 -1.27
N HIS A 88 5.38 -19.45 -0.76
CA HIS A 88 5.64 -19.12 0.64
C HIS A 88 4.97 -17.79 1.05
N HIS A 89 5.11 -16.75 0.23
CA HIS A 89 4.53 -15.45 0.55
C HIS A 89 2.99 -15.45 0.51
N ILE A 90 2.39 -16.14 -0.45
CA ILE A 90 0.92 -16.32 -0.50
C ILE A 90 0.43 -17.05 0.75
N GLU A 91 1.09 -18.14 1.15
CA GLU A 91 0.73 -18.91 2.35
C GLU A 91 0.87 -18.11 3.65
N LYS A 92 1.88 -17.26 3.75
CA LYS A 92 2.13 -16.44 4.95
C LYS A 92 1.35 -15.14 4.98
N SER A 93 0.81 -14.69 3.86
CA SER A 93 0.01 -13.47 3.78
C SER A 93 -1.23 -13.54 4.68
N ILE A 94 -1.67 -12.39 5.14
CA ILE A 94 -2.92 -12.23 5.90
C ILE A 94 -4.13 -12.11 4.95
N ILE A 95 -3.95 -11.46 3.79
CA ILE A 95 -5.03 -11.08 2.87
C ILE A 95 -4.82 -11.61 1.44
N GLY A 96 -3.87 -12.51 1.23
CA GLY A 96 -3.46 -12.94 -0.12
C GLY A 96 -2.72 -11.85 -0.89
N PHE A 97 -2.52 -12.08 -2.18
CA PHE A 97 -1.85 -11.14 -3.08
C PHE A 97 -2.55 -11.08 -4.43
N THR A 98 -2.60 -9.90 -5.04
CA THR A 98 -2.80 -9.76 -6.48
C THR A 98 -1.51 -10.09 -7.24
N CYS A 99 -1.59 -10.30 -8.55
CA CYS A 99 -0.40 -10.46 -9.38
C CYS A 99 0.48 -9.21 -9.34
N TYR A 100 -0.13 -8.03 -9.39
CA TYR A 100 0.55 -6.75 -9.34
C TYR A 100 1.33 -6.55 -8.02
N GLU A 101 0.69 -6.81 -6.87
CA GLU A 101 1.35 -6.72 -5.56
C GLU A 101 2.56 -7.66 -5.45
N LEU A 102 2.46 -8.88 -6.00
CA LEU A 102 3.58 -9.82 -6.03
C LEU A 102 4.71 -9.34 -6.94
N GLU A 103 4.39 -8.76 -8.11
CA GLU A 103 5.38 -8.21 -9.04
C GLU A 103 6.12 -7.02 -8.44
N GLU A 104 5.41 -6.13 -7.78
CA GLU A 104 5.98 -5.00 -7.06
C GLU A 104 6.89 -5.48 -5.90
N PHE A 105 6.42 -6.44 -5.13
CA PHE A 105 7.14 -7.02 -4.00
C PHE A 105 8.41 -7.77 -4.43
N LEU A 106 8.32 -8.62 -5.46
CA LEU A 106 9.44 -9.45 -5.94
C LEU A 106 10.30 -8.76 -7.01
N ARG A 107 9.84 -7.62 -7.53
CA ARG A 107 10.51 -6.79 -8.54
C ARG A 107 10.78 -7.53 -9.86
N ILE A 108 9.98 -8.51 -10.18
CA ILE A 108 10.01 -9.27 -11.44
C ILE A 108 8.60 -9.71 -11.83
N PRO A 109 8.32 -9.93 -13.13
CA PRO A 109 7.05 -10.49 -13.57
C PRO A 109 6.80 -11.88 -12.98
N VAL A 110 5.60 -12.08 -12.39
CA VAL A 110 5.23 -13.37 -11.77
C VAL A 110 4.00 -14.01 -12.38
N HIS A 111 3.36 -13.38 -13.36
CA HIS A 111 2.10 -13.82 -13.95
C HIS A 111 2.10 -15.32 -14.33
N ASN A 112 3.12 -15.77 -15.06
CA ASN A 112 3.24 -17.18 -15.45
C ASN A 112 3.43 -18.11 -14.25
N THR A 113 4.15 -17.64 -13.23
CA THR A 113 4.42 -18.42 -12.01
C THR A 113 3.14 -18.63 -11.19
N VAL A 114 2.34 -17.58 -11.00
CA VAL A 114 1.07 -17.71 -10.25
C VAL A 114 0.04 -18.53 -11.02
N LEU A 115 0.00 -18.43 -12.35
CA LEU A 115 -0.85 -19.29 -13.18
C LEU A 115 -0.43 -20.76 -13.11
N ASP A 116 0.87 -21.05 -13.11
CA ASP A 116 1.38 -22.42 -12.95
C ASP A 116 1.04 -22.98 -11.57
N LEU A 117 1.25 -22.21 -10.51
CA LEU A 117 0.87 -22.59 -9.14
C LEU A 117 -0.64 -22.89 -9.02
N TRP A 118 -1.47 -22.03 -9.59
CA TRP A 118 -2.92 -22.21 -9.59
C TRP A 118 -3.37 -23.45 -10.39
N LYS A 119 -2.84 -23.65 -11.59
CA LYS A 119 -3.14 -24.83 -12.44
C LYS A 119 -2.75 -26.14 -11.77
N ASN A 120 -1.70 -26.11 -10.96
CA ASN A 120 -1.25 -27.28 -10.18
C ASN A 120 -1.93 -27.38 -8.81
N SER A 121 -2.99 -26.60 -8.54
CA SER A 121 -3.74 -26.61 -7.29
C SER A 121 -2.88 -26.35 -6.04
N MET A 122 -1.75 -25.65 -6.20
CA MET A 122 -0.88 -25.26 -5.09
C MET A 122 -1.34 -23.95 -4.41
N ILE A 123 -2.15 -23.18 -5.09
CA ILE A 123 -2.82 -21.98 -4.60
C ILE A 123 -4.23 -21.94 -5.16
N VAL A 124 -5.14 -21.22 -4.50
CA VAL A 124 -6.46 -20.88 -5.04
C VAL A 124 -6.49 -19.45 -5.49
N ARG A 125 -7.48 -19.07 -6.30
CA ARG A 125 -7.70 -17.69 -6.68
C ARG A 125 -9.17 -17.35 -6.64
N GLU A 126 -9.46 -16.17 -6.16
CA GLU A 126 -10.78 -15.57 -6.12
C GLU A 126 -10.78 -14.22 -6.82
N GLN A 127 -11.94 -13.75 -7.25
CA GLN A 127 -12.05 -12.47 -7.95
C GLN A 127 -12.77 -11.44 -7.08
N ILE A 128 -12.15 -10.27 -6.89
CA ILE A 128 -12.79 -9.09 -6.30
C ILE A 128 -12.75 -7.97 -7.35
N ALA A 129 -13.92 -7.43 -7.68
CA ALA A 129 -14.09 -6.46 -8.75
C ALA A 129 -13.61 -7.04 -10.10
N LYS A 130 -12.45 -6.62 -10.62
CA LYS A 130 -11.89 -7.11 -11.89
C LYS A 130 -10.52 -7.79 -11.71
N GLU A 131 -10.06 -7.93 -10.47
CA GLU A 131 -8.73 -8.45 -10.15
C GLU A 131 -8.82 -9.83 -9.50
N TYR A 132 -7.83 -10.67 -9.79
CA TYR A 132 -7.67 -11.96 -9.14
C TYR A 132 -6.75 -11.83 -7.92
N ILE A 133 -7.22 -12.37 -6.79
CA ILE A 133 -6.46 -12.52 -5.55
C ILE A 133 -6.01 -13.97 -5.44
N TYR A 134 -4.73 -14.17 -5.26
CA TYR A 134 -4.11 -15.50 -5.06
C TYR A 134 -3.98 -15.77 -3.56
N LEU A 135 -4.46 -16.92 -3.14
CA LEU A 135 -4.69 -17.30 -1.76
C LEU A 135 -4.10 -18.68 -1.46
N SER A 136 -3.84 -18.93 -0.20
CA SER A 136 -3.44 -20.27 0.31
C SER A 136 -4.57 -21.29 0.12
N VAL A 137 -4.21 -22.52 -0.18
CA VAL A 137 -5.20 -23.62 -0.23
C VAL A 137 -5.82 -23.87 1.14
N GLU A 138 -5.05 -23.78 2.23
CA GLU A 138 -5.52 -24.08 3.59
C GLU A 138 -6.28 -22.91 4.23
N ARG A 139 -5.89 -21.67 3.94
CA ARG A 139 -6.37 -20.45 4.61
C ARG A 139 -7.09 -19.48 3.67
N GLY A 140 -7.38 -19.90 2.45
CA GLY A 140 -7.89 -19.03 1.40
C GLY A 140 -9.17 -18.29 1.79
N ASP A 141 -10.14 -18.97 2.40
CA ASP A 141 -11.40 -18.35 2.84
C ASP A 141 -11.16 -17.22 3.84
N THR A 142 -10.33 -17.49 4.86
CA THR A 142 -9.98 -16.47 5.87
C THR A 142 -9.23 -15.27 5.24
N GLN A 143 -8.26 -15.55 4.38
CA GLN A 143 -7.52 -14.50 3.66
C GLN A 143 -8.45 -13.64 2.79
N PHE A 144 -9.40 -14.28 2.11
CA PHE A 144 -10.35 -13.62 1.24
C PHE A 144 -11.32 -12.71 1.99
N ASP A 145 -11.84 -13.16 3.13
CA ASP A 145 -12.74 -12.36 3.96
C ASP A 145 -12.00 -11.15 4.57
N LEU A 146 -10.78 -11.33 5.04
CA LEU A 146 -9.94 -10.23 5.50
C LEU A 146 -9.60 -9.24 4.38
N ARG A 147 -9.38 -9.74 3.14
CA ARG A 147 -9.16 -8.88 1.97
C ARG A 147 -10.37 -8.00 1.67
N LYS A 148 -11.59 -8.57 1.71
CA LYS A 148 -12.83 -7.79 1.55
C LYS A 148 -12.94 -6.68 2.59
N GLN A 149 -12.69 -7.00 3.87
CA GLN A 149 -12.72 -6.01 4.95
C GLN A 149 -11.68 -4.89 4.73
N HIS A 150 -10.48 -5.24 4.31
CA HIS A 150 -9.41 -4.28 4.00
C HIS A 150 -9.83 -3.30 2.90
N ILE A 151 -10.35 -3.81 1.78
CA ILE A 151 -10.83 -2.97 0.66
C ILE A 151 -11.98 -2.05 1.11
N ILE A 152 -12.92 -2.53 1.93
CA ILE A 152 -14.01 -1.72 2.46
C ILE A 152 -13.46 -0.60 3.35
N SER A 153 -12.49 -0.90 4.21
CA SER A 153 -11.87 0.08 5.09
C SER A 153 -11.08 1.14 4.31
N GLU A 154 -10.29 0.77 3.33
CA GLU A 154 -9.56 1.69 2.47
C GLU A 154 -10.51 2.61 1.67
N ASN A 155 -11.53 2.04 1.03
CA ASN A 155 -12.54 2.83 0.30
C ASN A 155 -13.30 3.78 1.24
N SER A 156 -13.53 3.40 2.48
CA SER A 156 -14.19 4.29 3.46
C SER A 156 -13.28 5.43 3.92
N MET A 157 -11.98 5.23 3.99
CA MET A 157 -11.00 6.27 4.32
C MET A 157 -10.81 7.25 3.16
N VAL A 158 -10.61 6.75 1.95
CA VAL A 158 -10.48 7.59 0.73
C VAL A 158 -11.75 8.41 0.50
N SER A 159 -12.95 7.84 0.71
CA SER A 159 -14.21 8.58 0.57
C SER A 159 -14.37 9.67 1.63
N LYS A 160 -13.87 9.48 2.86
CA LYS A 160 -13.92 10.50 3.91
C LYS A 160 -13.00 11.69 3.62
N GLU A 161 -11.74 11.42 3.29
CA GLU A 161 -10.77 12.47 2.97
C GLU A 161 -11.20 13.27 1.73
N ALA A 162 -11.60 12.59 0.65
CA ALA A 162 -12.11 13.24 -0.55
C ALA A 162 -13.39 14.04 -0.26
N THR A 163 -14.30 13.51 0.57
CA THR A 163 -15.55 14.20 0.93
C THR A 163 -15.28 15.44 1.78
N ASP A 164 -14.33 15.41 2.70
CA ASP A 164 -13.96 16.55 3.53
C ASP A 164 -13.24 17.64 2.70
N GLU A 165 -12.43 17.28 1.71
CA GLU A 165 -11.78 18.20 0.78
C GLU A 165 -12.80 18.89 -0.14
N TYR A 166 -13.75 18.16 -0.71
CA TYR A 166 -14.85 18.73 -1.49
C TYR A 166 -15.78 19.59 -0.65
N LEU A 167 -16.01 19.23 0.62
CA LEU A 167 -16.77 20.06 1.56
C LEU A 167 -16.06 21.38 1.81
N ALA A 168 -14.76 21.38 2.04
CA ALA A 168 -13.97 22.60 2.23
C ALA A 168 -14.03 23.51 1.00
N LEU A 169 -13.88 22.93 -0.20
CA LEU A 169 -14.02 23.66 -1.47
C LEU A 169 -15.44 24.25 -1.61
N PHE A 170 -16.47 23.46 -1.37
CA PHE A 170 -17.85 23.92 -1.44
C PHE A 170 -18.11 25.06 -0.44
N MET A 171 -17.67 24.92 0.81
CA MET A 171 -17.78 25.95 1.82
C MET A 171 -17.11 27.26 1.43
N SER A 172 -15.96 27.20 0.73
CA SER A 172 -15.24 28.41 0.28
C SER A 172 -16.01 29.22 -0.77
N LEU A 173 -16.92 28.60 -1.51
CA LEU A 173 -17.75 29.24 -2.53
C LEU A 173 -18.99 29.94 -1.93
N LEU A 174 -19.35 29.62 -0.68
CA LEU A 174 -20.52 30.18 0.00
C LEU A 174 -20.20 31.47 0.74
N ASN A 175 -21.15 32.41 0.78
CA ASN A 175 -21.04 33.57 1.65
C ASN A 175 -21.30 33.22 3.14
N GLU A 176 -20.91 34.10 4.08
CA GLU A 176 -21.03 33.87 5.54
C GLU A 176 -22.41 33.38 5.99
N LYS A 177 -23.47 33.86 5.36
CA LYS A 177 -24.84 33.46 5.69
C LYS A 177 -25.12 32.04 5.19
N GLN A 178 -24.76 31.76 3.96
CA GLN A 178 -24.91 30.43 3.35
C GLN A 178 -24.11 29.37 4.09
N GLN A 179 -22.85 29.67 4.44
CA GLN A 179 -21.99 28.80 5.25
C GLN A 179 -22.65 28.47 6.59
N ARG A 180 -23.16 29.49 7.29
CA ARG A 180 -23.85 29.35 8.59
C ARG A 180 -25.10 28.49 8.48
N LEU A 181 -25.96 28.76 7.48
CA LEU A 181 -27.21 28.00 7.29
C LEU A 181 -26.92 26.55 6.88
N PHE A 182 -25.96 26.33 5.98
CA PHE A 182 -25.56 25.00 5.59
C PHE A 182 -25.01 24.19 6.79
N ALA A 183 -24.10 24.78 7.57
CA ALA A 183 -23.57 24.14 8.76
C ALA A 183 -24.66 23.85 9.81
N GLY A 184 -25.62 24.76 9.99
CA GLY A 184 -26.76 24.52 10.84
C GLY A 184 -27.65 23.37 10.38
N TYR A 185 -27.90 23.27 9.06
CA TYR A 185 -28.63 22.15 8.46
C TYR A 185 -27.94 20.80 8.66
N GLU A 186 -26.65 20.73 8.39
CA GLU A 186 -25.88 19.49 8.61
C GLU A 186 -25.83 19.10 10.10
N SER A 187 -25.74 20.08 11.00
CA SER A 187 -25.81 19.83 12.44
C SER A 187 -27.15 19.22 12.87
N MET A 188 -28.28 19.68 12.28
CA MET A 188 -29.61 19.12 12.55
C MET A 188 -29.70 17.64 12.16
N LYS A 189 -29.10 17.24 11.06
CA LYS A 189 -29.06 15.82 10.62
C LYS A 189 -28.32 14.92 11.62
N LEU A 190 -27.28 15.44 12.25
CA LEU A 190 -26.46 14.67 13.20
C LEU A 190 -27.12 14.58 14.60
N GLY A 191 -28.06 15.45 14.92
CA GLY A 191 -28.73 15.47 16.22
C GLY A 191 -27.82 15.91 17.36
N TYR A 192 -27.86 15.21 18.49
CA TYR A 192 -27.12 15.58 19.70
C TYR A 192 -25.58 15.62 19.42
N GLY A 193 -24.97 16.74 19.79
CA GLY A 193 -23.51 16.97 19.53
C GLY A 193 -23.16 17.38 18.10
N GLY A 194 -24.18 17.55 17.22
CA GLY A 194 -23.97 17.90 15.81
C GLY A 194 -23.26 19.24 15.62
N ASP A 195 -23.54 20.25 16.47
CA ASP A 195 -22.88 21.57 16.38
C ASP A 195 -21.36 21.47 16.53
N ASN A 196 -20.86 20.66 17.47
CA ASN A 196 -19.44 20.45 17.67
C ASN A 196 -18.79 19.70 16.49
N LYS A 197 -19.42 18.60 16.05
CA LYS A 197 -18.91 17.79 14.92
C LYS A 197 -18.83 18.59 13.62
N ILE A 198 -19.82 19.43 13.34
CA ILE A 198 -19.83 20.27 12.14
C ILE A 198 -18.84 21.42 12.27
N SER A 199 -18.67 21.98 13.48
CA SER A 199 -17.64 22.99 13.75
C SER A 199 -16.23 22.44 13.43
N GLU A 200 -15.91 21.23 13.87
CA GLU A 200 -14.64 20.55 13.57
C GLU A 200 -14.43 20.33 12.06
N LYS A 201 -15.46 19.88 11.36
CA LYS A 201 -15.39 19.60 9.91
C LYS A 201 -15.30 20.86 9.04
N THR A 202 -15.99 21.92 9.41
CA THR A 202 -16.12 23.14 8.57
C THR A 202 -15.18 24.26 8.97
N GLY A 203 -14.53 24.17 10.15
CA GLY A 203 -13.72 25.25 10.72
C GLY A 203 -14.55 26.43 11.25
N LEU A 204 -15.88 26.39 11.18
CA LEU A 204 -16.75 27.42 11.71
C LEU A 204 -16.86 27.33 13.23
N ASN A 205 -17.00 28.49 13.89
CA ASN A 205 -17.22 28.50 15.32
C ASN A 205 -18.54 27.79 15.68
N VAL A 206 -18.54 27.00 16.76
CA VAL A 206 -19.74 26.27 17.26
C VAL A 206 -20.95 27.16 17.41
N LYS A 207 -20.77 28.39 17.93
CA LYS A 207 -21.85 29.40 18.05
C LYS A 207 -22.41 29.81 16.68
N THR A 208 -21.60 29.81 15.63
CA THR A 208 -22.03 30.11 14.27
C THR A 208 -22.91 28.98 13.73
N VAL A 209 -22.51 27.72 13.98
CA VAL A 209 -23.26 26.52 13.59
C VAL A 209 -24.63 26.49 14.32
N SER A 210 -24.62 26.66 15.66
CA SER A 210 -25.84 26.71 16.49
C SER A 210 -26.80 27.81 16.02
N ARG A 211 -26.28 29.00 15.74
CA ARG A 211 -27.07 30.11 15.20
C ARG A 211 -27.70 29.78 13.84
N GLY A 212 -26.98 29.14 12.96
CA GLY A 212 -27.50 28.68 11.66
C GLY A 212 -28.66 27.70 11.84
N ARG A 213 -28.50 26.75 12.77
CA ARG A 213 -29.53 25.79 13.14
C ARG A 213 -30.82 26.50 13.71
N GLU A 214 -30.65 27.48 14.60
CA GLU A 214 -31.74 28.26 15.17
C GLU A 214 -32.47 29.12 14.12
N GLU A 215 -31.72 29.75 13.20
CA GLU A 215 -32.29 30.53 12.09
C GLU A 215 -33.16 29.64 11.17
N LEU A 216 -32.71 28.37 10.91
CA LEU A 216 -33.50 27.41 10.13
C LEU A 216 -34.78 26.95 10.88
N LEU A 217 -34.65 26.60 12.16
CA LEU A 217 -35.78 26.15 12.99
C LEU A 217 -36.85 27.22 13.14
N SER A 218 -36.43 28.48 13.33
CA SER A 218 -37.35 29.61 13.46
C SER A 218 -37.98 30.03 12.13
N LYS A 219 -37.49 29.50 10.99
CA LYS A 219 -37.90 29.90 9.62
C LYS A 219 -37.82 31.42 9.35
N ASN A 220 -37.10 32.16 10.20
CA ASN A 220 -36.96 33.61 10.11
C ASN A 220 -35.64 33.95 9.43
N ILE A 221 -35.55 33.69 8.11
CA ILE A 221 -34.38 33.93 7.29
C ILE A 221 -34.65 35.14 6.39
N ASP A 222 -33.93 36.23 6.63
CA ASP A 222 -33.98 37.42 5.76
C ASP A 222 -33.21 37.10 4.46
N ILE A 223 -33.92 36.81 3.37
CA ILE A 223 -33.33 36.33 2.11
C ILE A 223 -32.45 37.39 1.45
N ASP A 224 -32.78 38.65 1.59
CA ASP A 224 -32.16 39.75 0.86
C ASP A 224 -30.89 40.31 1.53
N ARG A 225 -30.56 39.89 2.76
CA ARG A 225 -29.45 40.42 3.53
C ARG A 225 -28.51 39.35 4.05
N ILE A 226 -27.21 39.60 3.85
CA ILE A 226 -26.14 38.73 4.38
C ILE A 226 -25.99 38.91 5.90
N ARG A 227 -26.14 40.12 6.43
CA ARG A 227 -25.99 40.49 7.87
C ARG A 227 -27.25 41.08 8.45
N LYS A 228 -27.57 40.76 9.72
CA LYS A 228 -28.69 41.38 10.43
C LYS A 228 -28.52 42.91 10.55
N LYS A 229 -29.67 43.65 10.54
CA LYS A 229 -29.71 45.09 10.74
C LYS A 229 -29.07 45.44 12.10
N GLY A 230 -28.07 46.34 12.13
CA GLY A 230 -27.37 46.75 13.36
C GLY A 230 -26.06 46.05 13.67
N ALA A 231 -25.60 45.05 12.87
CA ALA A 231 -24.33 44.36 13.05
C ALA A 231 -23.13 45.11 12.42
N GLY A 232 -23.24 46.35 12.04
CA GLY A 232 -22.16 47.18 11.54
C GLY A 232 -21.49 48.00 12.66
N ARG A 233 -20.21 48.29 12.50
CA ARG A 233 -19.48 49.21 13.39
C ARG A 233 -20.19 50.55 13.39
N PRO A 234 -20.53 51.18 14.58
CA PRO A 234 -21.16 52.49 14.61
C PRO A 234 -20.30 53.50 13.85
N SER A 235 -20.89 54.27 12.94
CA SER A 235 -20.14 55.36 12.26
C SER A 235 -19.72 56.39 13.30
N LEU A 236 -18.42 56.68 13.36
CA LEU A 236 -17.92 57.80 14.16
C LEU A 236 -18.61 59.06 13.67
N LYS A 237 -19.49 59.65 14.53
CA LYS A 237 -20.06 60.99 14.27
C LYS A 237 -18.87 61.94 14.16
N LYS A 238 -18.70 62.55 12.99
CA LYS A 238 -17.80 63.69 12.82
C LYS A 238 -18.25 64.77 13.79
N THR A 239 -17.48 64.99 14.86
CA THR A 239 -17.68 66.14 15.72
C THR A 239 -17.35 67.38 14.88
N LYS A 240 -18.36 68.21 14.60
CA LYS A 240 -18.16 69.53 14.03
C LYS A 240 -17.41 70.34 15.06
N LEU A 241 -16.18 70.70 14.81
CA LEU A 241 -15.45 71.76 15.49
C LEU A 241 -16.06 73.10 15.02
N PHE A 242 -16.61 73.82 15.96
CA PHE A 242 -16.89 75.24 15.79
C PHE A 242 -15.59 76.06 15.99
#